data_15a69ca2360ec8043d832887a1bc5e7c
#
_entry.id   15a69ca2360ec8043d832887a1bc5e7c
#
_cell.length_a   1.000
_cell.length_b   1.000
_cell.length_c   1.000
_cell.angle_alpha   90.00
_cell.angle_beta   90.00
_cell.angle_gamma   90.00
#
_symmetry.space_group_name_H-M   'P 1'
#
loop_
_entity.id
_entity.type
_entity.pdbx_description
1 polymer ?
#
loop_
_entity_poly.entity_id
_entity_poly.type
_entity_poly.pdbx_seq_one_letter_code
_entity_poly.pdbx_strand_id
1 'polypeptide(L)'
;MNKIQGIYAASLTVFNQDLSLNVKKTISHADFLIDNGCHGVVLLGSTGQSQLISISEKIKLISSIPQSKNFDKFIIGTGSNSLGDTINLMKISISLNLNHFLIMPPASVSYTHLTLPTTLVV
;
A
#
# COMPACT_ATOMS: atom_id res chain seq x y z
N MET A 1 13.10 -12.62 3.87
CA MET A 1 11.72 -12.08 3.78
C MET A 1 11.11 -12.08 5.17
N ASN A 2 10.60 -10.95 5.60
CA ASN A 2 9.97 -10.84 6.92
C ASN A 2 8.56 -11.42 6.86
N LYS A 3 8.22 -12.17 7.91
CA LYS A 3 6.85 -12.65 8.06
C LYS A 3 5.96 -11.51 8.52
N ILE A 4 4.72 -11.51 8.03
CA ILE A 4 3.70 -10.60 8.53
C ILE A 4 3.23 -11.12 9.88
N GLN A 5 3.53 -10.39 10.94
CA GLN A 5 3.17 -10.76 12.31
C GLN A 5 2.80 -9.53 13.10
N GLY A 6 1.83 -9.67 13.99
CA GLY A 6 1.48 -8.62 14.92
C GLY A 6 0.37 -7.72 14.40
N ILE A 7 0.35 -6.47 14.87
CA ILE A 7 -0.70 -5.52 14.57
C ILE A 7 -0.26 -4.60 13.44
N TYR A 8 -1.04 -4.59 12.36
CA TYR A 8 -0.82 -3.72 11.21
C TYR A 8 -1.99 -2.76 11.10
N ALA A 9 -1.69 -1.47 11.12
CA ALA A 9 -2.71 -0.43 11.03
C ALA A 9 -3.00 -0.08 9.58
N ALA A 10 -4.29 0.07 9.25
CA ALA A 10 -4.68 0.64 7.97
C ALA A 10 -4.42 2.15 8.03
N SER A 11 -3.36 2.60 7.38
CA SER A 11 -2.91 3.98 7.46
C SER A 11 -3.76 4.91 6.61
N LEU A 12 -3.99 6.11 7.12
CA LEU A 12 -4.67 7.16 6.38
C LEU A 12 -3.76 7.75 5.31
N THR A 13 -4.38 8.23 4.24
CA THR A 13 -3.70 9.00 3.21
C THR A 13 -3.89 10.49 3.51
N VAL A 14 -2.82 11.27 3.46
CA VAL A 14 -2.87 12.70 3.72
C VAL A 14 -2.91 13.44 2.40
N PHE A 15 -3.88 14.35 2.26
CA PHE A 15 -4.05 15.16 1.06
C PHE A 15 -3.71 16.62 1.36
N ASN A 16 -3.23 17.31 0.33
CA ASN A 16 -3.07 18.75 0.36
C ASN A 16 -4.43 19.44 0.23
N GLN A 17 -4.47 20.75 0.43
CA GLN A 17 -5.73 21.52 0.31
C GLN A 17 -6.33 21.44 -1.10
N ASP A 18 -5.50 21.26 -2.13
CA ASP A 18 -5.95 21.10 -3.51
C ASP A 18 -6.35 19.67 -3.85
N LEU A 19 -6.42 18.79 -2.85
CA LEU A 19 -6.78 17.37 -2.95
C LEU A 19 -5.72 16.50 -3.62
N SER A 20 -4.53 17.02 -3.91
CA SER A 20 -3.43 16.18 -4.35
C SER A 20 -2.84 15.41 -3.16
N LEU A 21 -2.22 14.27 -3.47
CA LEU A 21 -1.60 13.43 -2.45
C LEU A 21 -0.38 14.12 -1.83
N ASN A 22 -0.31 14.13 -0.52
CA ASN A 22 0.88 14.57 0.19
C ASN A 22 1.71 13.34 0.56
N VAL A 23 2.69 13.01 -0.26
CA VAL A 23 3.51 11.80 -0.10
C VAL A 23 4.27 11.85 1.21
N LYS A 24 4.94 12.95 1.49
CA LYS A 24 5.80 13.09 2.67
C LYS A 24 5.00 12.91 3.95
N LYS A 25 3.86 13.58 4.08
CA LYS A 25 3.03 13.48 5.28
C LYS A 25 2.38 12.12 5.42
N THR A 26 2.02 11.49 4.31
CA THR A 26 1.45 10.14 4.32
C THR A 26 2.45 9.15 4.89
N ILE A 27 3.70 9.19 4.44
CA ILE A 27 4.75 8.31 4.96
C ILE A 27 5.10 8.66 6.40
N SER A 28 5.16 9.94 6.75
CA SER A 28 5.41 10.36 8.13
C SER A 28 4.35 9.85 9.09
N HIS A 29 3.08 9.87 8.67
CA HIS A 29 1.99 9.33 9.47
C HIS A 29 2.13 7.82 9.67
N ALA A 30 2.50 7.10 8.62
CA ALA A 30 2.75 5.66 8.72
C ALA A 30 3.90 5.35 9.66
N ASP A 31 5.00 6.10 9.56
CA ASP A 31 6.13 5.94 10.47
C ASP A 31 5.73 6.23 11.92
N PHE A 32 4.89 7.24 12.14
CA PHE A 32 4.38 7.57 13.46
C PHE A 32 3.62 6.38 14.07
N LEU A 33 2.78 5.71 13.29
CA LEU A 33 2.03 4.55 13.77
C LEU A 33 2.97 3.41 14.16
N ILE A 34 3.99 3.15 13.36
CA ILE A 34 4.96 2.09 13.64
C ILE A 34 5.78 2.44 14.88
N ASP A 35 6.23 3.70 15.00
CA ASP A 35 7.02 4.15 16.14
C ASP A 35 6.22 4.12 17.45
N ASN A 36 4.90 4.12 17.38
CA ASN A 36 4.02 4.13 18.54
C ASN A 36 3.35 2.79 18.82
N GLY A 37 3.88 1.70 18.32
CA GLY A 37 3.50 0.36 18.74
C GLY A 37 2.94 -0.56 17.68
N CYS A 38 2.62 -0.08 16.48
CA CYS A 38 2.20 -0.96 15.41
C CYS A 38 3.40 -1.72 14.85
N HIS A 39 3.19 -2.97 14.49
CA HIS A 39 4.24 -3.77 13.86
C HIS A 39 4.48 -3.37 12.41
N GLY A 40 3.48 -2.78 11.79
CA GLY A 40 3.56 -2.26 10.44
C GLY A 40 2.29 -1.53 10.06
N VAL A 41 2.22 -1.13 8.81
CA VAL A 41 1.07 -0.40 8.27
C VAL A 41 0.67 -0.93 6.91
N VAL A 42 -0.60 -0.73 6.55
CA VAL A 42 -1.10 -0.97 5.20
C VAL A 42 -1.36 0.40 4.56
N LEU A 43 -0.65 0.70 3.49
CA LEU A 43 -0.89 1.91 2.71
C LEU A 43 -1.78 1.59 1.52
N LEU A 44 -2.57 2.57 1.11
CA LEU A 44 -3.41 2.48 -0.08
C LEU A 44 -4.47 1.38 0.02
N GLY A 45 -4.92 1.07 1.23
CA GLY A 45 -6.09 0.24 1.45
C GLY A 45 -7.37 1.08 1.39
N SER A 46 -8.50 0.48 1.76
CA SER A 46 -9.78 1.20 1.77
C SER A 46 -9.76 2.41 2.70
N THR A 47 -9.18 2.26 3.88
CA THR A 47 -9.03 3.36 4.84
C THR A 47 -8.16 4.48 4.26
N GLY A 48 -7.16 4.14 3.46
CA GLY A 48 -6.31 5.12 2.77
C GLY A 48 -6.95 5.73 1.54
N GLN A 49 -8.23 5.43 1.26
CA GLN A 49 -8.99 5.99 0.16
C GLN A 49 -8.34 5.75 -1.20
N SER A 50 -7.82 4.54 -1.38
CA SER A 50 -7.10 4.14 -2.59
C SER A 50 -7.86 4.44 -3.88
N GLN A 51 -9.19 4.32 -3.84
CA GLN A 51 -10.03 4.55 -5.03
C GLN A 51 -10.02 6.01 -5.51
N LEU A 52 -9.64 6.94 -4.64
CA LEU A 52 -9.61 8.37 -4.96
C LEU A 52 -8.23 8.84 -5.42
N ILE A 53 -7.25 7.96 -5.42
CA ILE A 53 -5.86 8.31 -5.72
C ILE A 53 -5.52 7.82 -7.11
N SER A 54 -4.95 8.71 -7.94
CA SER A 54 -4.54 8.34 -9.30
C SER A 54 -3.37 7.36 -9.27
N ILE A 55 -3.21 6.62 -10.38
CA ILE A 55 -2.10 5.69 -10.53
C ILE A 55 -0.75 6.40 -10.42
N SER A 56 -0.62 7.57 -11.02
CA SER A 56 0.64 8.31 -10.96
C SER A 56 1.00 8.72 -9.54
N GLU A 57 0.00 9.10 -8.74
CA GLU A 57 0.21 9.45 -7.34
C GLU A 57 0.56 8.22 -6.50
N LYS A 58 -0.09 7.08 -6.77
CA LYS A 58 0.24 5.82 -6.12
C LYS A 58 1.68 5.43 -6.38
N ILE A 59 2.15 5.57 -7.60
CA ILE A 59 3.53 5.26 -7.97
C ILE A 59 4.50 6.18 -7.23
N LYS A 60 4.19 7.47 -7.12
CA LYS A 60 5.02 8.41 -6.35
C LYS A 60 5.13 8.00 -4.89
N LEU A 61 4.01 7.64 -4.28
CA LEU A 61 4.00 7.21 -2.88
C LEU A 61 4.83 5.95 -2.69
N ILE A 62 4.59 4.93 -3.51
CA ILE A 62 5.30 3.66 -3.43
C ILE A 62 6.81 3.87 -3.63
N SER A 63 7.19 4.72 -4.59
CA SER A 63 8.59 4.99 -4.88
C SER A 63 9.31 5.72 -3.74
N SER A 64 8.57 6.36 -2.84
CA SER A 64 9.13 7.07 -1.71
C SER A 64 9.26 6.20 -0.45
N ILE A 65 8.61 5.05 -0.41
CA ILE A 65 8.64 4.16 0.77
C ILE A 65 10.06 3.68 1.11
N PRO A 66 10.92 3.32 0.15
CA PRO A 66 12.28 2.85 0.49
C PRO A 66 13.14 3.87 1.24
N GLN A 67 12.76 5.15 1.23
CA GLN A 67 13.47 6.17 1.98
C GLN A 67 13.12 6.15 3.48
N SER A 68 12.06 5.44 3.86
CA SER A 68 11.69 5.29 5.26
C SER A 68 12.54 4.22 5.93
N LYS A 69 12.89 4.46 7.20
CA LYS A 69 13.60 3.46 8.03
C LYS A 69 12.74 2.20 8.26
N ASN A 70 11.43 2.30 8.07
CA ASN A 70 10.48 1.22 8.31
C ASN A 70 9.98 0.57 7.02
N PHE A 71 10.68 0.74 5.90
CA PHE A 71 10.16 0.35 4.58
C PHE A 71 9.75 -1.13 4.51
N ASP A 72 10.39 -2.01 5.27
CA ASP A 72 10.08 -3.45 5.28
C ASP A 72 8.83 -3.79 6.09
N LYS A 73 8.23 -2.82 6.75
CA LYS A 73 7.03 -3.00 7.58
C LYS A 73 5.78 -2.48 6.90
N PHE A 74 5.86 -2.18 5.61
CA PHE A 74 4.75 -1.64 4.85
C PHE A 74 4.12 -2.74 4.01
N ILE A 75 2.80 -2.82 4.07
CA ILE A 75 1.99 -3.62 3.14
C ILE A 75 1.36 -2.64 2.16
N ILE A 76 1.46 -2.94 0.87
CA ILE A 76 1.01 -2.03 -0.17
C ILE A 76 -0.33 -2.50 -0.71
N GLY A 77 -1.33 -1.64 -0.66
CA GLY A 77 -2.60 -1.89 -1.32
C GLY A 77 -2.46 -1.62 -2.80
N THR A 78 -2.47 -2.67 -3.61
CA THR A 78 -2.32 -2.58 -5.05
C THR A 78 -3.62 -2.79 -5.79
N GLY A 79 -4.72 -3.01 -5.06
CA GLY A 79 -6.02 -3.23 -5.67
C GLY A 79 -6.47 -2.06 -6.51
N SER A 80 -7.03 -2.37 -7.67
CA SER A 80 -7.54 -1.40 -8.63
C SER A 80 -8.68 -2.05 -9.40
N ASN A 81 -9.53 -1.24 -10.03
CA ASN A 81 -10.55 -1.76 -10.94
C ASN A 81 -9.95 -2.29 -12.24
N SER A 82 -8.70 -1.97 -12.52
CA SER A 82 -7.96 -2.49 -13.66
C SER A 82 -6.95 -3.52 -13.19
N LEU A 83 -7.05 -4.75 -13.70
CA LEU A 83 -6.08 -5.79 -13.39
C LEU A 83 -4.68 -5.41 -13.87
N GLY A 84 -4.58 -4.75 -15.03
CA GLY A 84 -3.30 -4.27 -15.55
C GLY A 84 -2.62 -3.28 -14.61
N ASP A 85 -3.39 -2.36 -14.04
CA ASP A 85 -2.85 -1.40 -13.08
C ASP A 85 -2.39 -2.08 -11.79
N THR A 86 -3.15 -3.07 -11.31
CA THR A 86 -2.76 -3.84 -10.12
C THR A 86 -1.42 -4.55 -10.35
N ILE A 87 -1.28 -5.22 -11.48
CA ILE A 87 -0.04 -5.92 -11.83
C ILE A 87 1.13 -4.94 -11.95
N ASN A 88 0.90 -3.80 -12.57
CA ASN A 88 1.95 -2.78 -12.74
C ASN A 88 2.43 -2.24 -11.39
N LEU A 89 1.50 -1.92 -10.49
CA LEU A 89 1.85 -1.45 -9.14
C LEU A 89 2.64 -2.51 -8.37
N MET A 90 2.27 -3.78 -8.50
CA MET A 90 3.01 -4.87 -7.87
C MET A 90 4.42 -5.01 -8.43
N LYS A 91 4.58 -4.90 -9.74
CA LYS A 91 5.90 -4.99 -10.37
C LYS A 91 6.82 -3.86 -9.90
N ILE A 92 6.30 -2.64 -9.83
CA ILE A 92 7.05 -1.49 -9.32
C ILE A 92 7.46 -1.73 -7.88
N SER A 93 6.53 -2.19 -7.05
CA SER A 93 6.80 -2.45 -5.64
C SER A 93 7.87 -3.51 -5.45
N ILE A 94 7.79 -4.60 -6.19
CA ILE A 94 8.77 -5.69 -6.11
C ILE A 94 10.16 -5.20 -6.52
N SER A 95 10.25 -4.34 -7.53
CA SER A 95 11.54 -3.77 -7.95
C SER A 95 12.17 -2.90 -6.85
N LEU A 96 11.37 -2.45 -5.90
CA LEU A 96 11.83 -1.63 -4.76
C LEU A 96 11.97 -2.47 -3.48
N ASN A 97 11.91 -3.80 -3.58
CA ASN A 97 11.98 -4.73 -2.46
C ASN A 97 10.79 -4.63 -1.50
N LEU A 98 9.66 -4.21 -1.99
CA LEU A 98 8.41 -4.18 -1.24
C LEU A 98 7.60 -5.41 -1.66
N ASN A 99 7.50 -6.41 -0.77
CA ASN A 99 7.04 -7.75 -1.14
C ASN A 99 5.73 -8.17 -0.48
N HIS A 100 5.06 -7.28 0.26
CA HIS A 100 3.81 -7.59 0.92
C HIS A 100 2.69 -6.73 0.36
N PHE A 101 1.60 -7.37 -0.07
CA PHE A 101 0.52 -6.69 -0.77
C PHE A 101 -0.83 -7.01 -0.17
N LEU A 102 -1.73 -6.03 -0.23
CA LEU A 102 -3.15 -6.20 0.01
C LEU A 102 -3.86 -6.04 -1.33
N ILE A 103 -4.56 -7.08 -1.77
CA ILE A 103 -5.30 -7.05 -3.03
C ILE A 103 -6.77 -7.27 -2.71
N MET A 104 -7.63 -6.40 -3.23
CA MET A 104 -9.07 -6.52 -3.08
C MET A 104 -9.68 -6.80 -4.44
N PRO A 105 -10.64 -7.73 -4.55
CA PRO A 105 -11.33 -7.96 -5.83
C PRO A 105 -12.05 -6.70 -6.27
N PRO A 106 -12.20 -6.49 -7.59
CA PRO A 106 -13.06 -5.41 -8.07
C PRO A 106 -14.49 -5.57 -7.52
N ALA A 107 -15.16 -4.45 -7.31
CA ALA A 107 -16.48 -4.45 -6.69
C ALA A 107 -17.51 -5.28 -7.47
N SER A 108 -17.32 -5.44 -8.77
CA SER A 108 -18.23 -6.20 -9.65
C SER A 108 -17.95 -7.70 -9.66
N VAL A 109 -16.90 -8.16 -8.98
CA VAL A 109 -16.50 -9.56 -8.96
C VAL A 109 -16.63 -10.09 -7.54
N SER A 110 -17.38 -11.18 -7.35
CA SER A 110 -17.61 -11.72 -6.02
C SER A 110 -16.31 -12.20 -5.39
N TYR A 111 -15.55 -13.00 -6.05
CA TYR A 111 -14.13 -13.21 -5.81
C TYR A 111 -13.63 -14.33 -6.73
N THR A 112 -12.31 -14.43 -6.83
CA THR A 112 -11.66 -15.51 -7.56
C THR A 112 -10.45 -15.96 -6.75
N HIS A 113 -9.97 -17.16 -7.06
CA HIS A 113 -8.71 -17.63 -6.48
C HIS A 113 -7.56 -16.89 -7.13
N LEU A 114 -6.73 -16.25 -6.30
CA LEU A 114 -5.54 -15.56 -6.75
C LEU A 114 -4.32 -16.31 -6.22
N THR A 115 -3.45 -16.72 -7.13
CA THR A 115 -2.18 -17.34 -6.77
C THR A 115 -1.06 -16.40 -7.17
N LEU A 116 -0.28 -15.97 -6.20
CA LEU A 116 0.82 -15.03 -6.41
C LEU A 116 2.10 -15.60 -5.82
N PRO A 117 3.27 -15.25 -6.41
CA PRO A 117 4.55 -15.75 -5.91
C PRO A 117 5.03 -15.03 -4.64
N THR A 118 4.25 -14.10 -4.10
CA THR A 118 4.60 -13.32 -2.92
C THR A 118 3.52 -13.46 -1.86
N THR A 119 3.77 -12.92 -0.66
CA THR A 119 2.78 -12.94 0.42
C THR A 119 1.58 -12.08 0.04
N LEU A 120 0.40 -12.67 0.16
CA LEU A 120 -0.87 -12.03 -0.17
C LEU A 120 -1.74 -11.90 1.07
N VAL A 121 -2.32 -10.72 1.26
CA VAL A 121 -3.34 -10.44 2.29
C VAL A 121 -4.56 -9.88 1.57
N VAL A 122 -5.72 -10.50 1.79
CA VAL A 122 -6.95 -10.11 1.11
C VAL A 122 -7.99 -9.64 2.12
#